data_5f755a9bdd8a6cae3a5dc2a6ffffcf25
#
_entry.id   5f755a9bdd8a6cae3a5dc2a6ffffcf25
#
_cell.length_a   1.000
_cell.length_b   1.000
_cell.length_c   1.000
_cell.angle_alpha   90.00
_cell.angle_beta   90.00
_cell.angle_gamma   90.00
#
_symmetry.space_group_name_H-M   'P 1'
#
loop_
_entity.id
_entity.type
_entity.pdbx_description
1 polymer ?
#
loop_
_entity_poly.entity_id
_entity_poly.type
_entity_poly.pdbx_seq_one_letter_code
_entity_poly.pdbx_strand_id
1 'polypeptide(L)'
;MGDSGTYLMSFIFACLFIKSYNYGNIEFVGEIVCLMIIPGIDLMRLFIQRIVLYKKSPFGADRHHLHHYFLNNFSKNKTLLYLNILIILPYLMGKFLFGFLTVIIFQLIIYFLILFKIKKTKSLL
;
A
#
# COMPACT_ATOMS: atom_id res chain seq x y z
N MET A 1 -13.80 -5.28 11.10
CA MET A 1 -14.73 -4.46 10.32
C MET A 1 -15.39 -5.38 9.32
N GLY A 2 -16.71 -5.37 9.19
CA GLY A 2 -17.42 -6.11 8.14
C GLY A 2 -17.31 -5.36 6.79
N ASP A 3 -17.75 -6.00 5.71
CA ASP A 3 -17.67 -5.46 4.35
C ASP A 3 -18.29 -4.07 4.21
N SER A 4 -19.44 -3.83 4.86
CA SER A 4 -20.10 -2.53 4.89
C SER A 4 -19.21 -1.41 5.44
N GLY A 5 -18.45 -1.69 6.50
CA GLY A 5 -17.51 -0.73 7.08
C GLY A 5 -16.33 -0.41 6.15
N THR A 6 -15.86 -1.41 5.40
CA THR A 6 -14.77 -1.23 4.43
C THR A 6 -15.23 -0.38 3.25
N TYR A 7 -16.44 -0.62 2.72
CA TYR A 7 -17.01 0.19 1.64
C TYR A 7 -17.26 1.64 2.08
N LEU A 8 -17.80 1.85 3.29
CA LEU A 8 -18.01 3.18 3.84
C LEU A 8 -16.69 3.95 3.96
N MET A 9 -15.65 3.34 4.50
CA MET A 9 -14.33 3.98 4.63
C MET A 9 -13.73 4.31 3.26
N SER A 10 -13.81 3.39 2.29
CA SER A 10 -13.32 3.64 0.93
C SER A 10 -14.05 4.81 0.26
N PHE A 11 -15.37 4.89 0.44
CA PHE A 11 -16.18 6.00 -0.05
C PHE A 11 -15.78 7.34 0.59
N ILE A 12 -15.60 7.36 1.92
CA ILE A 12 -15.16 8.56 2.63
C ILE A 12 -13.81 9.04 2.13
N PHE A 13 -12.83 8.13 1.97
CA PHE A 13 -11.52 8.49 1.42
C PHE A 13 -11.61 9.05 0.00
N ALA A 14 -12.40 8.43 -0.87
CA ALA A 14 -12.62 8.94 -2.22
C ALA A 14 -13.20 10.37 -2.21
N CYS A 15 -14.22 10.60 -1.40
CA CYS A 15 -14.82 11.94 -1.24
C CYS A 15 -13.80 12.96 -0.70
N LEU A 16 -12.97 12.58 0.28
CA LEU A 16 -11.94 13.45 0.84
C LEU A 16 -10.87 13.80 -0.20
N PHE A 17 -10.42 12.86 -1.02
CA PHE A 17 -9.46 13.14 -2.10
C PHE A 17 -10.04 14.10 -3.15
N ILE A 18 -11.28 13.84 -3.61
CA ILE A 18 -11.97 14.72 -4.56
C ILE A 18 -12.12 16.13 -3.98
N LYS A 19 -12.57 16.22 -2.73
CA LYS A 19 -12.73 17.49 -2.03
C LYS A 19 -11.39 18.22 -1.92
N SER A 20 -10.33 17.55 -1.48
CA SER A 20 -9.01 18.15 -1.32
C SER A 20 -8.42 18.63 -2.65
N TYR A 21 -8.66 17.90 -3.73
CA TYR A 21 -8.27 18.31 -5.08
C TYR A 21 -9.02 19.56 -5.53
N ASN A 22 -10.34 19.60 -5.35
CA ASN A 22 -11.18 20.74 -5.73
C ASN A 22 -10.88 22.01 -4.94
N TYR A 23 -10.43 21.87 -3.67
CA TYR A 23 -10.00 23.02 -2.85
C TYR A 23 -8.53 23.45 -3.09
N GLY A 24 -7.83 22.81 -4.01
CA GLY A 24 -6.43 23.13 -4.32
C GLY A 24 -5.43 22.69 -3.24
N ASN A 25 -5.85 21.86 -2.26
CA ASN A 25 -4.93 21.30 -1.26
C ASN A 25 -4.03 20.20 -1.85
N ILE A 26 -4.51 19.55 -2.90
CA ILE A 26 -3.77 18.59 -3.72
C ILE A 26 -3.63 19.22 -5.10
N GLU A 27 -2.40 19.49 -5.50
CA GLU A 27 -2.11 20.14 -6.79
C GLU A 27 -1.97 19.12 -7.92
N PHE A 28 -1.42 17.97 -7.60
CA PHE A 28 -1.10 16.92 -8.59
C PHE A 28 -1.76 15.59 -8.25
N VAL A 29 -2.30 14.92 -9.26
CA VAL A 29 -2.80 13.54 -9.15
C VAL A 29 -1.72 12.59 -8.61
N GLY A 30 -0.46 12.85 -8.90
CA GLY A 30 0.69 12.10 -8.37
C GLY A 30 0.74 12.04 -6.84
N GLU A 31 0.19 13.01 -6.13
CA GLU A 31 0.08 13.00 -4.66
C GLU A 31 -0.83 11.86 -4.19
N ILE A 32 -2.00 11.73 -4.81
CA ILE A 32 -2.97 10.67 -4.49
C ILE A 32 -2.39 9.30 -4.83
N VAL A 33 -1.75 9.19 -6.00
CA VAL A 33 -1.09 7.94 -6.44
C VAL A 33 0.00 7.54 -5.45
N CYS A 34 0.84 8.48 -5.01
CA CYS A 34 1.92 8.21 -4.07
C CYS A 34 1.41 7.67 -2.72
N LEU A 35 0.27 8.18 -2.24
CA LEU A 35 -0.36 7.69 -1.00
C LEU A 35 -1.00 6.30 -1.17
N MET A 36 -1.56 6.01 -2.34
CA MET A 36 -2.36 4.80 -2.58
C MET A 36 -1.58 3.66 -3.25
N ILE A 37 -0.37 3.91 -3.75
CA ILE A 37 0.35 2.92 -4.56
C ILE A 37 0.73 1.65 -3.77
N ILE A 38 1.18 1.77 -2.54
CA ILE A 38 1.56 0.62 -1.70
C ILE A 38 0.36 -0.29 -1.41
N PRO A 39 -0.75 0.20 -0.84
CA PRO A 39 -1.92 -0.64 -0.63
C PRO A 39 -2.52 -1.16 -1.95
N GLY A 40 -2.50 -0.35 -3.02
CA GLY A 40 -3.01 -0.73 -4.32
C GLY A 40 -2.22 -1.89 -4.95
N ILE A 41 -0.89 -1.80 -4.96
CA ILE A 41 -0.03 -2.87 -5.49
C ILE A 41 -0.09 -4.14 -4.64
N ASP A 42 -0.16 -4.01 -3.32
CA ASP A 42 -0.31 -5.18 -2.45
C ASP A 42 -1.61 -5.94 -2.75
N LEU A 43 -2.70 -5.22 -2.98
CA LEU A 43 -3.98 -5.80 -3.39
C LEU A 43 -3.88 -6.46 -4.77
N MET A 44 -3.32 -5.76 -5.77
CA MET A 44 -3.14 -6.28 -7.13
C MET A 44 -2.25 -7.53 -7.15
N ARG A 45 -1.17 -7.53 -6.38
CA ARG A 45 -0.29 -8.70 -6.24
C ARG A 45 -1.05 -9.93 -5.74
N LEU A 46 -1.85 -9.78 -4.69
CA LEU A 46 -2.63 -10.88 -4.14
C LEU A 46 -3.71 -11.37 -5.11
N PHE A 47 -4.36 -10.44 -5.78
CA PHE A 47 -5.35 -10.74 -6.82
C PHE A 47 -4.74 -11.62 -7.92
N ILE A 48 -3.59 -11.20 -8.47
CA ILE A 48 -2.86 -11.95 -9.50
C ILE A 48 -2.40 -13.31 -8.97
N GLN A 49 -1.83 -13.37 -7.76
CA GLN A 49 -1.37 -14.62 -7.17
C GLN A 49 -2.51 -15.64 -7.00
N ARG A 50 -3.71 -15.19 -6.63
CA ARG A 50 -4.87 -16.07 -6.49
C ARG A 50 -5.33 -16.64 -7.81
N ILE A 51 -5.45 -15.81 -8.83
CA ILE A 51 -5.90 -16.25 -10.16
C ILE A 51 -4.84 -17.17 -10.79
N VAL A 52 -3.58 -16.73 -10.83
CA VAL A 52 -2.53 -17.40 -11.61
C VAL A 52 -1.93 -18.59 -10.87
N LEU A 53 -1.57 -18.43 -9.59
CA LEU A 53 -0.85 -19.47 -8.85
C LEU A 53 -1.79 -20.43 -8.13
N TYR A 54 -2.81 -19.90 -7.48
CA TYR A 54 -3.69 -20.73 -6.62
C TYR A 54 -4.96 -21.18 -7.32
N LYS A 55 -5.29 -20.63 -8.49
CA LYS A 55 -6.53 -20.91 -9.25
C LYS A 55 -7.79 -20.83 -8.37
N LYS A 56 -7.81 -19.86 -7.46
CA LYS A 56 -8.88 -19.61 -6.49
C LYS A 56 -9.59 -18.30 -6.79
N SER A 57 -10.77 -18.13 -6.20
CA SER A 57 -11.51 -16.86 -6.29
C SER A 57 -10.64 -15.68 -5.77
N PRO A 58 -10.57 -14.56 -6.51
CA PRO A 58 -9.79 -13.40 -6.11
C PRO A 58 -10.33 -12.68 -4.86
N PHE A 59 -11.62 -12.88 -4.53
CA PHE A 59 -12.32 -12.18 -3.45
C PHE A 59 -12.30 -12.91 -2.09
N GLY A 60 -11.58 -14.02 -1.97
CA GLY A 60 -11.48 -14.73 -0.70
C GLY A 60 -10.65 -13.98 0.35
N ALA A 61 -10.84 -14.27 1.64
CA ALA A 61 -10.00 -13.75 2.72
C ALA A 61 -8.57 -14.30 2.63
N ASP A 62 -7.56 -13.46 2.88
CA ASP A 62 -6.15 -13.84 2.80
C ASP A 62 -5.32 -13.21 3.93
N ARG A 63 -4.29 -13.93 4.37
CA ARG A 63 -3.31 -13.46 5.34
C ARG A 63 -1.93 -13.17 4.72
N HIS A 64 -1.86 -13.02 3.39
CA HIS A 64 -0.61 -12.76 2.66
C HIS A 64 -0.40 -11.28 2.31
N HIS A 65 -1.18 -10.37 2.88
CA HIS A 65 -0.96 -8.93 2.78
C HIS A 65 0.36 -8.51 3.43
N LEU A 66 0.96 -7.42 2.93
CA LEU A 66 2.22 -6.89 3.43
C LEU A 66 2.22 -6.67 4.96
N HIS A 67 1.13 -6.14 5.51
CA HIS A 67 1.02 -5.89 6.94
C HIS A 67 1.06 -7.16 7.80
N HIS A 68 0.56 -8.30 7.30
CA HIS A 68 0.67 -9.58 8.01
C HIS A 68 2.12 -10.07 8.07
N TYR A 69 2.92 -9.82 7.02
CA TYR A 69 4.35 -10.14 7.06
C TYR A 69 5.10 -9.31 8.09
N PHE A 70 4.76 -8.02 8.21
CA PHE A 70 5.35 -7.17 9.26
C PHE A 70 4.92 -7.62 10.65
N LEU A 71 3.65 -7.98 10.86
CA LEU A 71 3.14 -8.48 12.15
C LEU A 71 3.80 -9.78 12.60
N ASN A 72 4.23 -10.63 11.66
CA ASN A 72 4.94 -11.87 12.00
C ASN A 72 6.37 -11.62 12.52
N ASN A 73 6.98 -10.47 12.19
CA ASN A 73 8.36 -10.15 12.54
C ASN A 73 8.48 -9.03 13.58
N PHE A 74 7.45 -8.20 13.72
CA PHE A 74 7.48 -7.00 14.56
C PHE A 74 6.21 -6.89 15.41
N SER A 75 6.29 -6.17 16.52
CA SER A 75 5.11 -5.84 17.32
C SER A 75 4.14 -4.96 16.53
N LYS A 76 2.86 -4.98 16.93
CA LYS A 76 1.78 -4.23 16.28
C LYS A 76 2.13 -2.73 16.09
N ASN A 77 2.68 -2.08 17.12
CA ASN A 77 3.02 -0.66 17.05
C ASN A 77 4.16 -0.37 16.07
N LYS A 78 5.19 -1.24 16.03
CA LYS A 78 6.29 -1.12 15.06
C LYS A 78 5.80 -1.36 13.64
N THR A 79 4.91 -2.32 13.44
CA THR A 79 4.29 -2.58 12.13
C THR A 79 3.54 -1.37 11.61
N LEU A 80 2.68 -0.76 12.45
CA LEU A 80 1.96 0.46 12.09
C LEU A 80 2.92 1.61 11.75
N LEU A 81 3.96 1.79 12.54
CA LEU A 81 4.96 2.83 12.30
C LEU A 81 5.68 2.63 10.96
N TYR A 82 6.14 1.40 10.67
CA TYR A 82 6.82 1.12 9.39
C TYR A 82 5.92 1.31 8.17
N LEU A 83 4.66 0.89 8.26
CA LEU A 83 3.68 1.09 7.17
C LEU A 83 3.39 2.57 6.95
N ASN A 84 3.23 3.35 8.03
CA ASN A 84 3.04 4.79 7.90
C ASN A 84 4.27 5.51 7.32
N ILE A 85 5.47 5.15 7.75
CA ILE A 85 6.71 5.69 7.18
C ILE A 85 6.80 5.37 5.69
N LEU A 86 6.47 4.14 5.29
CA LEU A 86 6.53 3.69 3.89
C LEU A 86 5.58 4.47 2.97
N ILE A 87 4.51 5.05 3.51
CA ILE A 87 3.53 5.84 2.77
C ILE A 87 3.82 7.34 2.88
N ILE A 88 4.01 7.84 4.10
CA ILE A 88 4.09 9.28 4.37
C ILE A 88 5.44 9.87 3.93
N LEU A 89 6.55 9.17 4.19
CA LEU A 89 7.87 9.68 3.86
C LEU A 89 8.05 9.93 2.35
N PRO A 90 7.70 8.99 1.45
CA PRO A 90 7.75 9.24 0.01
C PRO A 90 6.84 10.38 -0.44
N TYR A 91 5.64 10.51 0.14
CA TYR A 91 4.75 11.62 -0.15
C TYR A 91 5.41 12.97 0.14
N LEU A 92 6.02 13.11 1.33
CA LEU A 92 6.73 14.35 1.70
C LEU A 92 7.94 14.60 0.78
N MET A 93 8.69 13.56 0.43
CA MET A 93 9.81 13.67 -0.51
C MET A 93 9.34 14.12 -1.91
N GLY A 94 8.22 13.60 -2.38
CA GLY A 94 7.63 13.99 -3.66
C GLY A 94 7.18 15.45 -3.69
N LYS A 95 6.65 15.93 -2.57
CA LYS A 95 6.15 17.29 -2.44
C LYS A 95 7.26 18.36 -2.33
N PHE A 96 8.36 18.04 -1.63
CA PHE A 96 9.37 19.04 -1.26
C PHE A 96 10.71 18.90 -1.99
N LEU A 97 11.09 17.72 -2.45
CA LEU A 97 12.46 17.46 -2.94
C LEU A 97 12.49 16.95 -4.39
N PHE A 98 11.61 16.00 -4.72
CA PHE A 98 11.64 15.29 -6.00
C PHE A 98 10.25 15.31 -6.64
N GLY A 99 10.18 15.17 -7.96
CA GLY A 99 8.89 15.01 -8.61
C GLY A 99 8.19 13.71 -8.18
N PHE A 100 6.86 13.71 -8.11
CA PHE A 100 6.08 12.53 -7.67
C PHE A 100 6.35 11.26 -8.48
N LEU A 101 6.64 11.40 -9.77
CA LEU A 101 6.93 10.27 -10.64
C LEU A 101 8.19 9.51 -10.22
N THR A 102 9.27 10.22 -9.88
CA THR A 102 10.52 9.62 -9.41
C THR A 102 10.34 8.91 -8.07
N VAL A 103 9.58 9.53 -7.17
CA VAL A 103 9.31 8.96 -5.84
C VAL A 103 8.40 7.73 -5.93
N ILE A 104 7.42 7.72 -6.82
CA ILE A 104 6.56 6.55 -7.07
C ILE A 104 7.40 5.36 -7.56
N ILE A 105 8.32 5.58 -8.49
CA ILE A 105 9.24 4.52 -8.97
C ILE A 105 10.08 3.98 -7.81
N PHE A 106 10.64 4.86 -7.00
CA PHE A 106 11.44 4.48 -5.83
C PHE A 106 10.62 3.69 -4.79
N GLN A 107 9.38 4.10 -4.55
CA GLN A 107 8.45 3.43 -3.64
C GLN A 107 8.10 2.01 -4.12
N LEU A 108 7.94 1.83 -5.44
CA LEU A 108 7.77 0.51 -6.06
C LEU A 108 8.97 -0.40 -5.83
N ILE A 109 10.18 0.12 -6.07
CA ILE A 109 11.42 -0.63 -5.88
C ILE A 109 11.54 -1.08 -4.42
N ILE A 110 11.32 -0.18 -3.45
CA ILE A 110 11.34 -0.51 -2.02
C ILE A 110 10.32 -1.60 -1.68
N TYR A 111 9.09 -1.48 -2.18
CA TYR A 111 8.04 -2.48 -1.94
C TYR A 111 8.48 -3.88 -2.40
N PHE A 112 9.01 -4.01 -3.63
CA PHE A 112 9.46 -5.30 -4.15
C PHE A 112 10.69 -5.83 -3.40
N LEU A 113 11.63 -4.99 -2.99
CA LEU A 113 12.79 -5.38 -2.18
C LEU A 113 12.36 -5.95 -0.82
N ILE A 114 11.40 -5.31 -0.16
CA ILE A 114 10.84 -5.79 1.11
C ILE A 114 10.21 -7.17 0.91
N LEU A 115 9.38 -7.35 -0.11
CA LEU A 115 8.76 -8.65 -0.41
C LEU A 115 9.79 -9.74 -0.71
N PHE A 116 10.81 -9.43 -1.48
CA PHE A 116 11.87 -10.37 -1.82
C PHE A 116 12.64 -10.83 -0.57
N LYS A 117 13.00 -9.90 0.30
CA LYS A 117 13.67 -10.19 1.57
C LYS A 117 12.83 -11.09 2.47
N ILE A 118 11.53 -10.80 2.60
CA ILE A 118 10.60 -11.58 3.41
C ILE A 118 10.46 -13.01 2.86
N LYS A 119 10.34 -13.16 1.53
CA LYS A 119 10.23 -14.48 0.88
C LYS A 119 11.49 -15.31 1.11
N LYS A 120 12.67 -14.70 1.03
CA LYS A 120 13.96 -15.39 1.27
C LYS A 120 14.08 -15.89 2.72
N THR A 121 13.62 -15.11 3.69
CA THR A 121 13.66 -15.51 5.11
C THR A 121 12.74 -16.72 5.38
N LYS A 122 11.59 -16.82 4.70
CA LYS A 122 10.69 -17.98 4.81
C LYS A 122 11.18 -19.26 4.11
N SER A 123 12.06 -19.14 3.13
CA SER A 123 12.64 -20.30 2.44
C SER A 123 13.87 -20.86 3.16
N LEU A 124 14.37 -20.18 4.19
CA LEU A 124 15.50 -20.58 5.02
C LEU A 124 15.08 -21.17 6.38
N LEU A 125 13.78 -21.13 6.69
CA LEU A 125 13.13 -21.79 7.84
C LEU A 125 12.29 -22.97 7.40
#